data_eb72e71610474be90d7947e335372909
#
_entry.id   eb72e71610474be90d7947e335372909
#
_cell.length_a   1.000
_cell.length_b   1.000
_cell.length_c   1.000
_cell.angle_alpha   90.00
_cell.angle_beta   90.00
_cell.angle_gamma   90.00
#
_symmetry.space_group_name_H-M   'P 1'
#
loop_
_entity.id
_entity.type
_entity.pdbx_description
1 polymer ?
#
loop_
_entity_poly.entity_id
_entity_poly.type
_entity_poly.pdbx_seq_one_letter_code
_entity_poly.pdbx_strand_id
1 'polypeptide(L)'
;ESNRRVLRLISAEEKAHYTTLKKYTGTDVAPDRMRIAKYYWLARVLGITFAIKLMESSEENAHHDYVKYTDFPDLQQLAKEEEIHEQKLIGLINEERLEYMGSVVLGLNDALVEFTGALAGFTLALSDSLP
;
A
#
# COMPACT_ATOMS: atom_id res chain seq x y z
N GLU A 1 -1.33 0.65 14.32
CA GLU A 1 -1.33 -0.75 14.84
C GLU A 1 -2.10 -1.72 13.93
N SER A 2 -3.19 -1.28 13.30
CA SER A 2 -4.02 -2.08 12.38
C SER A 2 -3.19 -2.65 11.21
N ASN A 3 -2.47 -1.80 10.48
CA ASN A 3 -1.71 -2.19 9.29
C ASN A 3 -0.63 -3.24 9.59
N ARG A 4 0.06 -3.11 10.73
CA ARG A 4 1.08 -4.09 11.15
C ARG A 4 0.46 -5.47 11.43
N ARG A 5 -0.76 -5.51 11.98
CA ARG A 5 -1.47 -6.76 12.26
C ARG A 5 -1.88 -7.46 10.98
N VAL A 6 -2.43 -6.72 10.01
CA VAL A 6 -2.83 -7.27 8.70
C VAL A 6 -1.63 -7.79 7.94
N LEU A 7 -0.53 -7.04 7.86
CA LEU A 7 0.69 -7.47 7.17
C LEU A 7 1.32 -8.71 7.82
N ARG A 8 1.25 -8.85 9.14
CA ARG A 8 1.72 -10.07 9.82
C ARG A 8 0.85 -11.29 9.51
N LEU A 9 -0.47 -11.08 9.41
CA LEU A 9 -1.41 -12.14 9.05
C LEU A 9 -1.10 -12.64 7.63
N ILE A 10 -1.06 -11.73 6.66
CA ILE A 10 -0.72 -12.04 5.26
C ILE A 10 0.63 -12.76 5.18
N SER A 11 1.65 -12.26 5.85
CA SER A 11 2.98 -12.91 5.87
C SER A 11 2.97 -14.33 6.43
N ALA A 12 2.08 -14.64 7.37
CA ALA A 12 1.94 -15.99 7.91
C ALA A 12 1.19 -16.91 6.92
N GLU A 13 0.18 -16.39 6.24
CA GLU A 13 -0.58 -17.06 5.19
C GLU A 13 0.33 -17.36 3.99
N GLU A 14 1.14 -16.40 3.53
CA GLU A 14 2.15 -16.58 2.47
C GLU A 14 3.15 -17.68 2.79
N LYS A 15 3.57 -17.78 4.04
CA LYS A 15 4.45 -18.87 4.47
C LYS A 15 3.77 -20.25 4.38
N ALA A 16 2.47 -20.33 4.60
CA ALA A 16 1.69 -21.54 4.42
C ALA A 16 1.56 -21.90 2.93
N HIS A 17 1.32 -20.91 2.06
CA HIS A 17 1.31 -21.07 0.60
C HIS A 17 2.63 -21.61 0.10
N TYR A 18 3.76 -21.02 0.52
CA TYR A 18 5.09 -21.54 0.20
C TYR A 18 5.26 -23.01 0.59
N THR A 19 4.80 -23.39 1.80
CA THR A 19 4.92 -24.78 2.28
C THR A 19 4.10 -25.75 1.44
N THR A 20 2.92 -25.33 0.98
CA THR A 20 2.04 -26.10 0.10
C THR A 20 2.68 -26.25 -1.28
N LEU A 21 3.14 -25.17 -1.89
CA LEU A 21 3.82 -25.21 -3.19
C LEU A 21 5.10 -26.06 -3.16
N LYS A 22 5.86 -25.98 -2.07
CA LYS A 22 7.06 -26.81 -1.87
C LYS A 22 6.74 -28.31 -1.87
N LYS A 23 5.58 -28.73 -1.36
CA LYS A 23 5.16 -30.15 -1.40
C LYS A 23 4.91 -30.61 -2.84
N TYR A 24 4.33 -29.74 -3.69
CA TYR A 24 4.04 -30.10 -5.08
C TYR A 24 5.29 -30.06 -5.97
N THR A 25 6.14 -29.07 -5.78
CA THR A 25 7.32 -28.86 -6.64
C THR A 25 8.53 -29.69 -6.19
N GLY A 26 8.56 -30.13 -4.93
CA GLY A 26 9.73 -30.76 -4.32
C GLY A 26 10.95 -29.84 -4.21
N THR A 27 10.79 -28.54 -4.53
CA THR A 27 11.89 -27.59 -4.63
C THR A 27 11.87 -26.63 -3.45
N ASP A 28 13.03 -26.40 -2.85
CA ASP A 28 13.24 -25.39 -1.82
C ASP A 28 13.83 -24.12 -2.46
N VAL A 29 13.09 -23.03 -2.39
CA VAL A 29 13.53 -21.76 -2.99
C VAL A 29 14.00 -20.83 -1.88
N ALA A 30 15.27 -20.43 -1.94
CA ALA A 30 15.83 -19.47 -1.01
C ALA A 30 15.26 -18.05 -1.27
N PRO A 31 15.00 -17.27 -0.19
CA PRO A 31 14.53 -15.90 -0.36
C PRO A 31 15.55 -15.04 -1.09
N ASP A 32 15.08 -14.26 -2.05
CA ASP A 32 15.88 -13.28 -2.76
C ASP A 32 16.16 -12.06 -1.87
N ARG A 33 17.34 -12.04 -1.26
CA ARG A 33 17.76 -10.98 -0.32
C ARG A 33 17.84 -9.60 -1.00
N MET A 34 18.20 -9.54 -2.28
CA MET A 34 18.27 -8.27 -3.01
C MET A 34 16.87 -7.70 -3.25
N ARG A 35 15.92 -8.55 -3.63
CA ARG A 35 14.52 -8.17 -3.80
C ARG A 35 13.91 -7.70 -2.49
N ILE A 36 14.15 -8.42 -1.40
CA ILE A 36 13.69 -8.02 -0.05
C ILE A 36 14.27 -6.66 0.33
N ALA A 37 15.57 -6.44 0.17
CA ALA A 37 16.22 -5.16 0.47
C ALA A 37 15.65 -4.02 -0.39
N LYS A 38 15.40 -4.26 -1.68
CA LYS A 38 14.77 -3.28 -2.58
C LYS A 38 13.41 -2.83 -2.06
N TYR A 39 12.50 -3.76 -1.76
CA TYR A 39 11.16 -3.41 -1.28
C TYR A 39 11.19 -2.80 0.12
N TYR A 40 12.09 -3.23 0.99
CA TYR A 40 12.29 -2.61 2.29
C TYR A 40 12.67 -1.12 2.16
N TRP A 41 13.64 -0.80 1.31
CA TRP A 41 14.06 0.59 1.09
C TRP A 41 12.99 1.41 0.36
N LEU A 42 12.29 0.83 -0.60
CA LEU A 42 11.15 1.49 -1.25
C LEU A 42 10.05 1.84 -0.23
N ALA A 43 9.69 0.90 0.64
CA ALA A 43 8.72 1.15 1.70
C ALA A 43 9.20 2.23 2.70
N ARG A 44 10.50 2.28 2.96
CA ARG A 44 11.09 3.25 3.90
C ARG A 44 11.16 4.68 3.34
N VAL A 45 11.39 4.82 2.03
CA VAL A 45 11.59 6.12 1.36
C VAL A 45 10.32 6.65 0.73
N LEU A 46 9.55 5.79 0.05
CA LEU A 46 8.36 6.17 -0.72
C LEU A 46 7.04 5.82 -0.02
N GLY A 47 7.12 5.20 1.16
CA GLY A 47 5.97 4.74 1.91
C GLY A 47 5.56 3.30 1.59
N ILE A 48 4.87 2.69 2.57
CA ILE A 48 4.44 1.29 2.49
C ILE A 48 3.44 1.05 1.36
N THR A 49 2.54 2.00 1.13
CA THR A 49 1.54 1.98 0.05
C THR A 49 2.17 1.83 -1.32
N PHE A 50 3.25 2.58 -1.59
CA PHE A 50 3.96 2.49 -2.86
C PHE A 50 4.64 1.13 -3.04
N ALA A 51 5.28 0.62 -1.99
CA ALA A 51 5.94 -0.67 -2.02
C ALA A 51 4.95 -1.82 -2.26
N ILE A 52 3.80 -1.81 -1.58
CA ILE A 52 2.71 -2.79 -1.76
C ILE A 52 2.21 -2.75 -3.20
N LYS A 53 1.88 -1.59 -3.72
CA LYS A 53 1.37 -1.44 -5.09
C LYS A 53 2.35 -1.93 -6.16
N LEU A 54 3.64 -1.73 -5.92
CA LEU A 54 4.68 -2.25 -6.81
C LEU A 54 4.83 -3.77 -6.71
N MET A 55 4.60 -4.35 -5.53
CA MET A 55 4.57 -5.81 -5.35
C MET A 55 3.36 -6.42 -6.07
N GLU A 56 2.15 -5.91 -5.85
CA GLU A 56 0.93 -6.35 -6.53
C GLU A 56 1.09 -6.36 -8.05
N SER A 57 1.60 -5.28 -8.63
CA SER A 57 1.83 -5.20 -10.08
C SER A 57 2.79 -6.28 -10.60
N SER A 58 3.66 -6.83 -9.74
CA SER A 58 4.56 -7.93 -10.11
C SER A 58 3.94 -9.32 -9.92
N GLU A 59 2.87 -9.43 -9.12
CA GLU A 59 2.18 -10.69 -8.78
C GLU A 59 0.96 -10.95 -9.67
N GLU A 60 0.40 -9.94 -10.33
CA GLU A 60 -0.74 -10.05 -11.23
C GLU A 60 -0.51 -11.09 -12.34
N ASN A 61 0.72 -11.25 -12.80
CA ASN A 61 1.11 -12.29 -13.75
C ASN A 61 1.11 -13.70 -13.12
N ALA A 62 1.43 -13.84 -11.85
CA ALA A 62 1.47 -15.13 -11.17
C ALA A 62 0.04 -15.66 -10.90
N HIS A 63 -0.90 -14.78 -10.52
CA HIS A 63 -2.29 -15.16 -10.32
C HIS A 63 -2.92 -15.75 -11.59
N HIS A 64 -2.63 -15.17 -12.76
CA HIS A 64 -3.12 -15.69 -14.05
C HIS A 64 -2.60 -17.09 -14.35
N ASP A 65 -1.44 -17.48 -13.85
CA ASP A 65 -0.88 -18.80 -14.05
C ASP A 65 -1.51 -19.85 -13.12
N TYR A 66 -1.86 -19.51 -11.87
CA TYR A 66 -2.55 -20.44 -10.96
C TYR A 66 -3.92 -20.87 -11.46
N VAL A 67 -4.67 -19.97 -12.11
CA VAL A 67 -6.01 -20.26 -12.67
C VAL A 67 -5.96 -21.30 -13.78
N LYS A 68 -4.80 -21.50 -14.43
CA LYS A 68 -4.63 -22.52 -15.48
C LYS A 68 -4.53 -23.94 -14.92
N TYR A 69 -4.18 -24.11 -13.65
CA TYR A 69 -3.99 -25.42 -13.01
C TYR A 69 -5.23 -25.83 -12.21
N THR A 70 -6.35 -26.00 -12.93
CA THR A 70 -7.67 -26.35 -12.35
C THR A 70 -7.76 -27.74 -11.73
N ASP A 71 -6.78 -28.61 -11.99
CA ASP A 71 -6.83 -30.01 -11.58
C ASP A 71 -6.38 -30.24 -10.11
N PHE A 72 -5.92 -29.19 -9.43
CA PHE A 72 -5.40 -29.31 -8.06
C PHE A 72 -6.26 -28.47 -7.11
N PRO A 73 -7.04 -29.12 -6.20
CA PRO A 73 -7.92 -28.41 -5.26
C PRO A 73 -7.20 -27.41 -4.34
N ASP A 74 -5.97 -27.76 -3.92
CA ASP A 74 -5.16 -26.91 -3.05
C ASP A 74 -4.72 -25.61 -3.77
N LEU A 75 -4.46 -25.67 -5.09
CA LEU A 75 -4.12 -24.47 -5.88
C LEU A 75 -5.33 -23.57 -6.12
N GLN A 76 -6.53 -24.14 -6.23
CA GLN A 76 -7.76 -23.36 -6.29
C GLN A 76 -8.03 -22.62 -4.97
N GLN A 77 -7.75 -23.27 -3.84
CA GLN A 77 -7.87 -22.66 -2.54
C GLN A 77 -6.87 -21.51 -2.38
N LEU A 78 -5.63 -21.73 -2.79
CA LEU A 78 -4.57 -20.73 -2.79
C LEU A 78 -4.94 -19.51 -3.64
N ALA A 79 -5.48 -19.69 -4.84
CA ALA A 79 -5.93 -18.59 -5.68
C ALA A 79 -7.05 -17.74 -5.02
N LYS A 80 -7.97 -18.36 -4.28
CA LYS A 80 -8.99 -17.62 -3.52
C LYS A 80 -8.42 -16.85 -2.34
N GLU A 81 -7.42 -17.41 -1.67
CA GLU A 81 -6.74 -16.76 -0.55
C GLU A 81 -5.94 -15.56 -1.04
N GLU A 82 -5.30 -15.64 -2.21
CA GLU A 82 -4.62 -14.51 -2.85
C GLU A 82 -5.58 -13.35 -3.17
N GLU A 83 -6.76 -13.64 -3.70
CA GLU A 83 -7.78 -12.60 -3.94
C GLU A 83 -8.20 -11.90 -2.64
N ILE A 84 -8.30 -12.63 -1.53
CA ILE A 84 -8.61 -12.06 -0.22
C ILE A 84 -7.43 -11.21 0.29
N HIS A 85 -6.19 -11.61 0.05
CA HIS A 85 -5.00 -10.84 0.40
C HIS A 85 -4.95 -9.52 -0.35
N GLU A 86 -5.19 -9.55 -1.66
CA GLU A 86 -5.27 -8.36 -2.50
C GLU A 86 -6.32 -7.37 -1.96
N GLN A 87 -7.52 -7.83 -1.65
CA GLN A 87 -8.57 -6.99 -1.08
C GLN A 87 -8.18 -6.39 0.28
N LYS A 88 -7.52 -7.15 1.15
CA LYS A 88 -7.00 -6.65 2.43
C LYS A 88 -5.93 -5.57 2.21
N LEU A 89 -5.01 -5.76 1.26
CA LEU A 89 -3.96 -4.80 0.92
C LEU A 89 -4.53 -3.53 0.31
N ILE A 90 -5.50 -3.63 -0.59
CA ILE A 90 -6.24 -2.48 -1.16
C ILE A 90 -6.94 -1.69 -0.05
N GLY A 91 -7.52 -2.38 0.94
CA GLY A 91 -8.13 -1.75 2.11
C GLY A 91 -7.13 -0.90 2.90
N LEU A 92 -5.93 -1.41 3.17
CA LEU A 92 -4.86 -0.66 3.84
C LEU A 92 -4.42 0.58 3.06
N ILE A 93 -4.30 0.46 1.74
CA ILE A 93 -3.92 1.56 0.85
C ILE A 93 -4.97 2.66 0.88
N ASN A 94 -6.25 2.31 0.87
CA ASN A 94 -7.34 3.28 0.90
C ASN A 94 -7.42 4.01 2.24
N GLU A 95 -7.23 3.33 3.37
CA GLU A 95 -7.18 3.95 4.70
C GLU A 95 -6.04 4.98 4.78
N GLU A 96 -4.84 4.63 4.35
CA GLU A 96 -3.68 5.53 4.37
C GLU A 96 -3.88 6.74 3.46
N ARG A 97 -4.48 6.55 2.27
CA ARG A 97 -4.83 7.65 1.36
C ARG A 97 -5.83 8.61 1.97
N LEU A 98 -6.88 8.11 2.62
CA LEU A 98 -7.90 8.94 3.25
C LEU A 98 -7.31 9.77 4.40
N GLU A 99 -6.46 9.17 5.23
CA GLU A 99 -5.76 9.86 6.32
C GLU A 99 -4.83 10.97 5.77
N TYR A 100 -4.07 10.66 4.73
CA TYR A 100 -3.18 11.62 4.08
C TYR A 100 -3.97 12.77 3.43
N MET A 101 -5.05 12.47 2.70
CA MET A 101 -5.90 13.49 2.08
C MET A 101 -6.56 14.40 3.11
N GLY A 102 -7.00 13.85 4.24
CA GLY A 102 -7.53 14.63 5.35
C GLY A 102 -6.52 15.65 5.86
N SER A 103 -5.27 15.23 6.06
CA SER A 103 -4.18 16.12 6.51
C SER A 103 -3.84 17.20 5.49
N VAL A 104 -3.84 16.87 4.19
CA VAL A 104 -3.58 17.83 3.11
C VAL A 104 -4.70 18.87 3.04
N VAL A 105 -5.96 18.46 3.12
CA VAL A 105 -7.13 19.38 3.08
C VAL A 105 -7.10 20.33 4.27
N LEU A 106 -6.80 19.84 5.49
CA LEU A 106 -6.67 20.68 6.68
C LEU A 106 -5.55 21.70 6.52
N GLY A 107 -4.36 21.28 6.09
CA GLY A 107 -3.21 22.18 5.86
C GLY A 107 -3.48 23.22 4.76
N LEU A 108 -4.19 22.87 3.71
CA LEU A 108 -4.61 23.80 2.65
C LEU A 108 -5.61 24.83 3.18
N ASN A 109 -6.54 24.40 4.03
CA ASN A 109 -7.53 25.28 4.64
C ASN A 109 -6.87 26.31 5.55
N ASP A 110 -5.92 25.89 6.40
CA ASP A 110 -5.14 26.78 7.26
C ASP A 110 -4.35 27.80 6.44
N ALA A 111 -3.65 27.34 5.39
CA ALA A 111 -2.89 28.23 4.50
C ALA A 111 -3.78 29.26 3.79
N LEU A 112 -4.99 28.88 3.36
CA LEU A 112 -5.96 29.79 2.75
C LEU A 112 -6.46 30.84 3.74
N VAL A 113 -6.74 30.46 4.97
CA VAL A 113 -7.17 31.39 6.03
C VAL A 113 -6.07 32.41 6.35
N GLU A 114 -4.83 31.94 6.54
CA GLU A 114 -3.68 32.81 6.79
C GLU A 114 -3.43 33.77 5.62
N PHE A 115 -3.47 33.28 4.39
CA PHE A 115 -3.28 34.10 3.20
C PHE A 115 -4.38 35.15 3.04
N THR A 116 -5.64 34.77 3.27
CA THR A 116 -6.76 35.69 3.22
C THR A 116 -6.65 36.78 4.30
N GLY A 117 -6.26 36.39 5.51
CA GLY A 117 -6.02 37.33 6.62
C GLY A 117 -4.89 38.32 6.32
N ALA A 118 -3.78 37.82 5.74
CA ALA A 118 -2.65 38.65 5.31
C ALA A 118 -3.07 39.67 4.22
N LEU A 119 -3.81 39.23 3.20
CA LEU A 119 -4.32 40.09 2.13
C LEU A 119 -5.26 41.15 2.68
N ALA A 120 -6.20 40.80 3.57
CA ALA A 120 -7.11 41.74 4.20
C ALA A 120 -6.33 42.77 5.02
N GLY A 121 -5.35 42.35 5.82
CA GLY A 121 -4.49 43.23 6.59
C GLY A 121 -3.68 44.21 5.71
N PHE A 122 -3.10 43.72 4.62
CA PHE A 122 -2.41 44.57 3.64
C PHE A 122 -3.37 45.60 3.00
N THR A 123 -4.55 45.17 2.60
CA THR A 123 -5.54 46.03 1.96
C THR A 123 -5.95 47.16 2.88
N LEU A 124 -6.23 46.87 4.16
CA LEU A 124 -6.58 47.87 5.16
C LEU A 124 -5.43 48.83 5.44
N ALA A 125 -4.20 48.33 5.60
CA ALA A 125 -3.03 49.16 5.84
C ALA A 125 -2.71 50.13 4.67
N LEU A 126 -2.95 49.67 3.42
CA LEU A 126 -2.75 50.52 2.25
C LEU A 126 -3.90 51.54 2.04
N SER A 127 -5.13 51.17 2.40
CA SER A 127 -6.26 52.09 2.29
C SER A 127 -6.16 53.28 3.23
N ASP A 128 -5.58 53.09 4.43
CA ASP A 128 -5.34 54.17 5.40
C ASP A 128 -4.13 55.07 5.03
N SER A 129 -3.29 54.64 4.08
CA SER A 129 -2.11 55.39 3.67
C SER A 129 -2.27 56.19 2.38
N LEU A 130 -3.43 56.12 1.73
CA LEU A 130 -3.76 56.91 0.54
C LEU A 130 -4.41 58.24 0.98
N PRO A 131 -3.85 59.39 0.58
CA PRO A 131 -4.37 60.71 0.92
C PRO A 131 -5.74 61.01 0.25
#